data_5a91c57ffdc0ed2c7f84936b7ffe9633
#
_entry.id   5a91c57ffdc0ed2c7f84936b7ffe9633
#
_cell.length_a   1.000
_cell.length_b   1.000
_cell.length_c   1.000
_cell.angle_alpha   90.00
_cell.angle_beta   90.00
_cell.angle_gamma   90.00
#
_symmetry.space_group_name_H-M   'P 1'
#
loop_
_entity.id
_entity.type
_entity.pdbx_description
1 polymer ?
#
loop_
_entity_poly.entity_id
_entity_poly.type
_entity_poly.pdbx_seq_one_letter_code
_entity_poly.pdbx_strand_id
1 'polypeptide(L)'
;TDTSKPCFASISRWEVKCGGRKLIGSAQRRLKSAVLQHGSLLLDPSHEKLLELMPAGDRVVRERYLSELQLGSTHLSACLESWSLADLKHRLLEGFRQVLSVEIEERDLDRSQLERAAALVDAKYGNPVWTFEGKRNRSATPSTEELVDA
;
A
#
# COMPACT_ATOMS: atom_id res chain seq x y z
N THR A 1 -5.45 0.04 -17.00
CA THR A 1 -5.79 -0.77 -15.80
C THR A 1 -7.30 -0.95 -15.80
N ASP A 2 -7.74 -2.18 -15.91
CA ASP A 2 -9.15 -2.55 -15.80
C ASP A 2 -9.63 -2.20 -14.38
N THR A 3 -10.41 -1.13 -14.26
CA THR A 3 -10.93 -0.63 -12.98
C THR A 3 -12.06 -1.51 -12.42
N SER A 4 -12.45 -2.55 -13.15
CA SER A 4 -13.51 -3.48 -12.73
C SER A 4 -13.01 -4.57 -11.77
N LYS A 5 -11.68 -4.73 -11.62
CA LYS A 5 -11.07 -5.75 -10.77
C LYS A 5 -10.56 -5.18 -9.45
N PRO A 6 -10.67 -5.93 -8.33
CA PRO A 6 -10.05 -5.56 -7.08
C PRO A 6 -8.53 -5.34 -7.25
N CYS A 7 -7.95 -4.35 -6.58
CA CYS A 7 -6.52 -4.03 -6.70
C CYS A 7 -5.60 -5.23 -6.42
N PHE A 8 -6.00 -6.14 -5.53
CA PHE A 8 -5.24 -7.36 -5.23
C PHE A 8 -5.51 -8.52 -6.19
N ALA A 9 -6.60 -8.51 -6.95
CA ALA A 9 -6.89 -9.52 -7.97
C ALA A 9 -6.10 -9.28 -9.28
N SER A 10 -5.57 -8.07 -9.51
CA SER A 10 -4.74 -7.78 -10.68
C SER A 10 -3.26 -7.90 -10.34
N ILE A 11 -2.52 -8.63 -11.18
CA ILE A 11 -1.09 -8.88 -11.00
C ILE A 11 -0.32 -7.98 -11.97
N SER A 12 0.57 -7.16 -11.45
CA SER A 12 1.52 -6.37 -12.23
C SER A 12 2.86 -7.09 -12.37
N ARG A 13 3.68 -6.66 -13.33
CA ARG A 13 4.91 -7.36 -13.75
C ARG A 13 5.93 -7.57 -12.62
N TRP A 14 6.00 -6.65 -11.65
CA TRP A 14 7.07 -6.59 -10.62
C TRP A 14 6.54 -6.80 -9.20
N GLU A 15 5.42 -7.47 -9.04
CA GLU A 15 4.84 -7.75 -7.74
C GLU A 15 5.36 -9.05 -7.14
N VAL A 16 5.47 -9.08 -5.82
CA VAL A 16 5.90 -10.29 -5.11
C VAL A 16 4.76 -11.29 -5.04
N LYS A 17 5.04 -12.52 -5.42
CA LYS A 17 4.08 -13.63 -5.49
C LYS A 17 4.52 -14.80 -4.64
N CYS A 18 3.53 -15.55 -4.14
CA CYS A 18 3.71 -16.85 -3.52
C CYS A 18 2.72 -17.83 -4.16
N GLY A 19 3.21 -18.96 -4.66
CA GLY A 19 2.38 -19.94 -5.37
C GLY A 19 1.64 -19.35 -6.60
N GLY A 20 2.27 -18.41 -7.32
CA GLY A 20 1.68 -17.76 -8.49
C GLY A 20 0.67 -16.64 -8.15
N ARG A 21 0.27 -16.49 -6.89
CA ARG A 21 -0.69 -15.50 -6.41
C ARG A 21 0.02 -14.30 -5.80
N LYS A 22 -0.56 -13.13 -5.92
CA LYS A 22 -0.02 -11.86 -5.40
C LYS A 22 0.01 -11.88 -3.86
N LEU A 23 1.19 -11.67 -3.29
CA LEU A 23 1.41 -11.57 -1.85
C LEU A 23 1.59 -10.11 -1.41
N ILE A 24 2.31 -9.31 -2.22
CA ILE A 24 2.56 -7.90 -1.95
C ILE A 24 2.11 -7.08 -3.15
N GLY A 25 1.24 -6.10 -2.89
CA GLY A 25 0.95 -5.04 -3.84
C GLY A 25 1.83 -3.84 -3.54
N SER A 26 2.53 -3.30 -4.56
CA SER A 26 3.44 -2.19 -4.36
C SER A 26 3.26 -1.09 -5.39
N ALA A 27 3.64 0.13 -4.99
CA ALA A 27 3.71 1.29 -5.85
C ALA A 27 5.01 2.04 -5.62
N GLN A 28 5.53 2.65 -6.67
CA GLN A 28 6.75 3.43 -6.63
C GLN A 28 6.50 4.82 -7.19
N ARG A 29 7.00 5.83 -6.50
CA ARG A 29 7.08 7.21 -7.00
C ARG A 29 8.54 7.64 -6.99
N ARG A 30 9.02 8.13 -8.14
CA ARG A 30 10.35 8.72 -8.27
C ARG A 30 10.24 10.23 -8.16
N LEU A 31 11.06 10.81 -7.30
CA LEU A 31 11.29 12.23 -7.13
C LEU A 31 12.69 12.57 -7.69
N LYS A 32 13.06 13.84 -7.77
CA LYS A 32 14.38 14.26 -8.30
C LYS A 32 15.54 13.64 -7.50
N SER A 33 15.45 13.64 -6.16
CA SER A 33 16.51 13.20 -5.25
C SER A 33 16.15 11.96 -4.42
N ALA A 34 14.96 11.41 -4.57
CA ALA A 34 14.49 10.30 -3.76
C ALA A 34 13.56 9.37 -4.53
N VAL A 35 13.43 8.16 -4.00
CA VAL A 35 12.42 7.18 -4.45
C VAL A 35 11.58 6.79 -3.26
N LEU A 36 10.27 6.93 -3.41
CA LEU A 36 9.32 6.38 -2.46
C LEU A 36 8.82 5.04 -2.99
N GLN A 37 9.14 3.99 -2.29
CA GLN A 37 8.57 2.66 -2.51
C GLN A 37 7.69 2.33 -1.31
N HIS A 38 6.43 2.01 -1.57
CA HIS A 38 5.52 1.52 -0.53
C HIS A 38 4.69 0.36 -1.05
N GLY A 39 4.15 -0.43 -0.13
CA GLY A 39 3.33 -1.56 -0.50
C GLY A 39 2.54 -2.10 0.68
N SER A 40 1.62 -2.99 0.36
CA SER A 40 0.84 -3.74 1.34
C SER A 40 1.18 -5.22 1.22
N LEU A 41 1.69 -5.80 2.30
CA LEU A 41 1.88 -7.24 2.45
C LEU A 41 0.65 -7.81 3.14
N LEU A 42 0.01 -8.78 2.50
CA LEU A 42 -1.13 -9.48 3.08
C LEU A 42 -0.63 -10.50 4.12
N LEU A 43 -0.96 -10.27 5.40
CA LEU A 43 -0.53 -11.14 6.49
C LEU A 43 -1.46 -12.35 6.67
N ASP A 44 -2.75 -12.12 6.51
CA ASP A 44 -3.84 -13.07 6.71
C ASP A 44 -4.96 -12.84 5.68
N PRO A 45 -6.06 -13.63 5.67
CA PRO A 45 -7.15 -13.46 4.70
C PRO A 45 -8.04 -12.23 4.95
N SER A 46 -7.71 -11.33 5.89
CA SER A 46 -8.56 -10.17 6.24
C SER A 46 -8.85 -9.23 5.06
N HIS A 47 -8.04 -9.27 4.00
CA HIS A 47 -8.31 -8.50 2.78
C HIS A 47 -9.61 -8.91 2.07
N GLU A 48 -10.12 -10.11 2.31
CA GLU A 48 -11.40 -10.57 1.79
C GLU A 48 -12.58 -9.79 2.40
N LYS A 49 -12.41 -9.24 3.61
CA LYS A 49 -13.41 -8.37 4.27
C LYS A 49 -13.68 -7.07 3.52
N LEU A 50 -12.83 -6.68 2.56
CA LEU A 50 -13.11 -5.55 1.66
C LEU A 50 -14.46 -5.67 0.96
N LEU A 51 -14.97 -6.90 0.78
CA LEU A 51 -16.29 -7.14 0.21
C LEU A 51 -17.43 -6.65 1.12
N GLU A 52 -17.21 -6.59 2.42
CA GLU A 52 -18.19 -6.08 3.38
C GLU A 52 -18.37 -4.57 3.25
N LEU A 53 -17.33 -3.88 2.76
CA LEU A 53 -17.31 -2.42 2.54
C LEU A 53 -17.89 -2.02 1.17
N MET A 54 -18.17 -2.99 0.30
CA MET A 54 -18.80 -2.71 -0.98
C MET A 54 -20.28 -2.37 -0.78
N PRO A 55 -20.82 -1.40 -1.54
CA PRO A 55 -22.27 -1.14 -1.52
C PRO A 55 -23.08 -2.42 -1.65
N ALA A 56 -24.24 -2.45 -1.00
CA ALA A 56 -25.17 -3.57 -1.13
C ALA A 56 -25.54 -3.71 -2.61
N GLY A 57 -24.94 -4.67 -3.28
CA GLY A 57 -25.08 -4.94 -4.70
C GLY A 57 -25.48 -6.37 -4.95
N ASP A 58 -25.47 -6.74 -6.23
CA ASP A 58 -25.79 -8.09 -6.67
C ASP A 58 -24.87 -9.12 -5.99
N ARG A 59 -25.48 -10.14 -5.39
CA ARG A 59 -24.77 -11.26 -4.76
C ARG A 59 -23.80 -11.95 -5.74
N VAL A 60 -24.18 -12.09 -6.99
CA VAL A 60 -23.35 -12.69 -8.04
C VAL A 60 -22.07 -11.88 -8.27
N VAL A 61 -22.16 -10.54 -8.25
CA VAL A 61 -20.99 -9.65 -8.39
C VAL A 61 -20.05 -9.82 -7.20
N ARG A 62 -20.59 -9.91 -5.98
CA ARG A 62 -19.77 -10.12 -4.77
C ARG A 62 -19.07 -11.47 -4.76
N GLU A 63 -19.77 -12.54 -5.11
CA GLU A 63 -19.20 -13.90 -5.20
C GLU A 63 -18.10 -13.96 -6.26
N ARG A 64 -18.28 -13.31 -7.42
CA ARG A 64 -17.24 -13.19 -8.44
C ARG A 64 -16.02 -12.43 -7.92
N TYR A 65 -16.22 -11.32 -7.25
CA TYR A 65 -15.13 -10.53 -6.66
C TYR A 65 -14.33 -11.32 -5.62
N LEU A 66 -15.01 -12.06 -4.75
CA LEU A 66 -14.36 -12.96 -3.78
C LEU A 66 -13.53 -14.01 -4.48
N SER A 67 -14.08 -14.67 -5.48
CA SER A 67 -13.37 -15.67 -6.28
C SER A 67 -12.14 -15.07 -6.96
N GLU A 68 -12.27 -13.90 -7.56
CA GLU A 68 -11.12 -13.21 -8.19
C GLU A 68 -10.03 -12.82 -7.17
N LEU A 69 -10.40 -12.40 -5.96
CA LEU A 69 -9.45 -12.13 -4.88
C LEU A 69 -8.72 -13.41 -4.46
N GLN A 70 -9.44 -14.49 -4.19
CA GLN A 70 -8.88 -15.76 -3.73
C GLN A 70 -7.99 -16.44 -4.78
N LEU A 71 -8.33 -16.30 -6.06
CA LEU A 71 -7.50 -16.80 -7.16
C LEU A 71 -6.29 -15.92 -7.44
N GLY A 72 -6.43 -14.60 -7.32
CA GLY A 72 -5.41 -13.63 -7.67
C GLY A 72 -4.43 -13.29 -6.55
N SER A 73 -4.84 -13.44 -5.29
CA SER A 73 -4.03 -13.07 -4.14
C SER A 73 -3.83 -14.21 -3.14
N THR A 74 -2.84 -14.05 -2.29
CA THR A 74 -2.54 -14.94 -1.15
C THR A 74 -2.02 -14.10 0.02
N HIS A 75 -1.83 -14.71 1.16
CA HIS A 75 -1.34 -14.05 2.35
C HIS A 75 -0.20 -14.84 3.01
N LEU A 76 0.55 -14.18 3.89
CA LEU A 76 1.77 -14.73 4.48
C LEU A 76 1.51 -16.04 5.25
N SER A 77 0.42 -16.08 6.02
CA SER A 77 0.04 -17.28 6.78
C SER A 77 -0.36 -18.49 5.92
N ALA A 78 -0.64 -18.30 4.63
CA ALA A 78 -0.84 -19.38 3.68
C ALA A 78 0.47 -19.82 2.99
N CYS A 79 1.52 -19.01 3.10
CA CYS A 79 2.83 -19.26 2.47
C CYS A 79 3.86 -19.83 3.46
N LEU A 80 3.71 -19.53 4.75
CA LEU A 80 4.63 -19.89 5.82
C LEU A 80 3.87 -20.54 6.97
N GLU A 81 4.40 -21.64 7.50
CA GLU A 81 3.82 -22.35 8.66
C GLU A 81 3.88 -21.50 9.94
N SER A 82 4.96 -20.74 10.10
CA SER A 82 5.14 -19.85 11.24
C SER A 82 5.89 -18.57 10.81
N TRP A 83 5.52 -17.45 11.40
CA TRP A 83 6.20 -16.17 11.23
C TRP A 83 5.87 -15.25 12.40
N SER A 84 6.74 -14.28 12.66
CA SER A 84 6.48 -13.16 13.55
C SER A 84 6.68 -11.84 12.83
N LEU A 85 6.03 -10.78 13.32
CA LEU A 85 6.22 -9.45 12.72
C LEU A 85 7.66 -8.95 12.86
N ALA A 86 8.33 -9.31 13.96
CA ALA A 86 9.73 -8.97 14.21
C ALA A 86 10.66 -9.66 13.20
N ASP A 87 10.49 -10.97 13.00
CA ASP A 87 11.27 -11.73 12.02
C ASP A 87 11.03 -11.23 10.60
N LEU A 88 9.77 -10.93 10.26
CA LEU A 88 9.43 -10.39 8.96
C LEU A 88 10.14 -9.06 8.71
N LYS A 89 10.09 -8.13 9.67
CA LYS A 89 10.80 -6.85 9.61
C LYS A 89 12.30 -7.04 9.40
N HIS A 90 12.90 -7.90 10.22
CA HIS A 90 14.33 -8.21 10.14
C HIS A 90 14.71 -8.76 8.76
N ARG A 91 13.98 -9.76 8.26
CA ARG A 91 14.23 -10.36 6.94
C ARG A 91 14.04 -9.39 5.78
N LEU A 92 13.06 -8.48 5.86
CA LEU A 92 12.88 -7.43 4.86
C LEU A 92 14.07 -6.48 4.84
N LEU A 93 14.54 -6.02 6.01
CA LEU A 93 15.72 -5.15 6.12
C LEU A 93 16.98 -5.82 5.57
N GLU A 94 17.22 -7.09 5.94
CA GLU A 94 18.33 -7.87 5.40
C GLU A 94 18.26 -8.02 3.87
N GLY A 95 17.06 -8.34 3.35
CA GLY A 95 16.86 -8.44 1.91
C GLY A 95 17.18 -7.14 1.16
N PHE A 96 16.74 -6.00 1.71
CA PHE A 96 17.05 -4.69 1.13
C PHE A 96 18.56 -4.37 1.19
N ARG A 97 19.23 -4.64 2.32
CA ARG A 97 20.68 -4.47 2.46
C ARG A 97 21.45 -5.27 1.41
N GLN A 98 21.11 -6.55 1.27
CA GLN A 98 21.79 -7.45 0.33
C GLN A 98 21.55 -7.06 -1.14
N VAL A 99 20.30 -6.78 -1.52
CA VAL A 99 19.95 -6.53 -2.93
C VAL A 99 20.38 -5.14 -3.39
N LEU A 100 20.27 -4.14 -2.54
CA LEU A 100 20.58 -2.76 -2.91
C LEU A 100 22.01 -2.35 -2.55
N SER A 101 22.74 -3.17 -1.78
CA SER A 101 24.08 -2.86 -1.26
C SER A 101 24.12 -1.52 -0.53
N VAL A 102 23.10 -1.24 0.29
CA VAL A 102 22.97 0.02 1.06
C VAL A 102 23.01 -0.25 2.55
N GLU A 103 23.46 0.73 3.29
CA GLU A 103 23.27 0.77 4.73
C GLU A 103 21.86 1.27 5.04
N ILE A 104 21.18 0.59 5.97
CA ILE A 104 19.84 0.95 6.42
C ILE A 104 19.94 1.31 7.89
N GLU A 105 19.54 2.52 8.20
CA GLU A 105 19.43 3.04 9.56
C GLU A 105 17.95 3.15 9.95
N GLU A 106 17.58 2.55 11.07
CA GLU A 106 16.25 2.78 11.68
C GLU A 106 16.29 4.09 12.45
N ARG A 107 15.37 4.98 12.16
CA ARG A 107 15.21 6.26 12.87
C ARG A 107 13.75 6.51 13.20
N ASP A 108 13.52 7.01 14.40
CA ASP A 108 12.24 7.61 14.74
C ASP A 108 12.09 8.97 14.06
N LEU A 109 10.84 9.35 13.81
CA LEU A 109 10.55 10.69 13.31
C LEU A 109 10.88 11.72 14.39
N ASP A 110 11.60 12.76 14.02
CA ASP A 110 11.86 13.89 14.90
C ASP A 110 10.60 14.76 15.09
N ARG A 111 10.68 15.68 16.05
CA ARG A 111 9.56 16.56 16.41
C ARG A 111 9.09 17.40 15.22
N SER A 112 10.00 17.94 14.42
CA SER A 112 9.65 18.78 13.28
C SER A 112 8.93 17.99 12.20
N GLN A 113 9.35 16.74 11.96
CA GLN A 113 8.67 15.82 11.04
C GLN A 113 7.27 15.46 11.52
N LEU A 114 7.07 15.24 12.82
CA LEU A 114 5.75 14.98 13.41
C LEU A 114 4.84 16.20 13.30
N GLU A 115 5.34 17.40 13.56
CA GLU A 115 4.59 18.66 13.42
C GLU A 115 4.19 18.90 11.95
N ARG A 116 5.09 18.65 11.00
CA ARG A 116 4.77 18.71 9.56
C ARG A 116 3.72 17.67 9.15
N ALA A 117 3.80 16.45 9.66
CA ALA A 117 2.79 15.43 9.40
C ALA A 117 1.41 15.85 9.92
N ALA A 118 1.34 16.41 11.13
CA ALA A 118 0.11 16.95 11.70
C ALA A 118 -0.46 18.09 10.85
N ALA A 119 0.37 19.05 10.44
CA ALA A 119 -0.04 20.14 9.55
C ALA A 119 -0.58 19.64 8.20
N LEU A 120 -0.01 18.57 7.66
CA LEU A 120 -0.52 17.94 6.43
C LEU A 120 -1.87 17.25 6.63
N VAL A 121 -2.13 16.69 7.80
CA VAL A 121 -3.46 16.15 8.13
C VAL A 121 -4.49 17.29 8.09
N ASP A 122 -4.22 18.40 8.76
CA ASP A 122 -5.15 19.52 8.85
C ASP A 122 -5.36 20.20 7.48
N ALA A 123 -4.28 20.47 6.76
CA ALA A 123 -4.34 21.20 5.50
C ALA A 123 -4.89 20.38 4.32
N LYS A 124 -4.71 19.05 4.36
CA LYS A 124 -4.95 18.21 3.18
C LYS A 124 -5.70 16.92 3.49
N TYR A 125 -5.08 16.02 4.26
CA TYR A 125 -5.58 14.63 4.35
C TYR A 125 -6.82 14.49 5.22
N GLY A 126 -7.03 15.37 6.22
CA GLY A 126 -8.26 15.47 7.01
C GLY A 126 -9.39 16.24 6.32
N ASN A 127 -9.12 16.83 5.14
CA ASN A 127 -10.11 17.61 4.43
C ASN A 127 -11.11 16.71 3.69
N PRO A 128 -12.44 16.87 3.90
CA PRO A 128 -13.48 16.12 3.19
C PRO A 128 -13.37 16.18 1.67
N VAL A 129 -12.93 17.32 1.12
CA VAL A 129 -12.73 17.50 -0.33
C VAL A 129 -11.64 16.54 -0.84
N TRP A 130 -10.54 16.40 -0.11
CA TRP A 130 -9.50 15.43 -0.45
C TRP A 130 -10.01 13.99 -0.37
N THR A 131 -10.75 13.67 0.70
CA THR A 131 -11.19 12.31 1.01
C THR A 131 -12.30 11.82 0.08
N PHE A 132 -13.28 12.68 -0.24
CA PHE A 132 -14.50 12.29 -0.96
C PHE A 132 -14.55 12.76 -2.40
N GLU A 133 -13.95 13.92 -2.74
CA GLU A 133 -13.99 14.46 -4.09
C GLU A 133 -12.79 14.06 -4.95
N GLY A 134 -11.72 13.57 -4.32
CA GLY A 134 -10.55 13.00 -5.00
C GLY A 134 -9.88 13.97 -5.97
N LYS A 135 -9.55 13.49 -7.17
CA LYS A 135 -8.76 14.22 -8.16
C LYS A 135 -9.45 15.44 -8.81
N ARG A 136 -10.75 15.62 -8.61
CA ARG A 136 -11.49 16.69 -9.30
C ARG A 136 -11.07 18.10 -8.90
N ASN A 137 -10.49 18.28 -7.70
CA ASN A 137 -10.14 19.61 -7.16
C ASN A 137 -8.64 19.77 -6.84
N ARG A 138 -7.74 19.15 -7.62
CA ARG A 138 -6.28 19.26 -7.40
C ARG A 138 -5.68 20.64 -7.66
N SER A 139 -6.43 21.57 -8.27
CA SER A 139 -5.96 22.92 -8.56
C SER A 139 -5.91 23.87 -7.36
N ALA A 140 -6.46 23.47 -6.20
CA ALA A 140 -6.50 24.29 -4.98
C ALA A 140 -5.54 23.81 -3.88
N THR A 141 -4.73 22.78 -4.12
CA THR A 141 -3.77 22.28 -3.11
C THR A 141 -2.35 22.68 -3.52
N PRO A 142 -1.53 23.23 -2.60
CA PRO A 142 -0.11 23.52 -2.90
C PRO A 142 0.56 22.26 -3.41
N SER A 143 1.42 22.40 -4.42
CA SER A 143 2.14 21.28 -5.02
C SER A 143 2.98 20.63 -3.93
N THR A 144 3.04 19.30 -3.93
CA THR A 144 3.84 18.54 -2.97
C THR A 144 5.35 18.87 -3.10
N GLU A 145 5.75 19.56 -4.15
CA GLU A 145 7.13 20.04 -4.40
C GLU A 145 7.47 21.24 -3.51
N GLU A 146 6.51 22.13 -3.21
CA GLU A 146 6.73 23.29 -2.33
C GLU A 146 6.88 22.92 -0.85
N LEU A 147 6.44 21.72 -0.47
CA LEU A 147 6.52 21.23 0.91
C LEU A 147 7.77 20.39 1.20
N VAL A 148 8.58 20.06 0.18
CA VAL A 148 9.79 19.24 0.31
C VAL A 148 11.06 20.10 0.38
N ASP A 149 11.00 21.35 -0.13
CA ASP A 149 12.13 22.27 -0.20
C ASP A 149 12.13 23.34 0.92
N ALA A 150 11.27 23.21 1.95
CA ALA A 150 11.19 24.11 3.10
C ALA A 150 11.72 23.46 4.39
#